data_90dcd24628aced2774d1df55f30ed05f
#
_entry.id   90dcd24628aced2774d1df55f30ed05f
#
_cell.length_a   1.000
_cell.length_b   1.000
_cell.length_c   1.000
_cell.angle_alpha   90.00
_cell.angle_beta   90.00
_cell.angle_gamma   90.00
#
_symmetry.space_group_name_H-M   'P 1'
#
loop_
_entity.id
_entity.type
_entity.pdbx_description
1 polymer ?
#
loop_
_entity_poly.entity_id
_entity_poly.type
_entity_poly.pdbx_seq_one_letter_code
_entity_poly.pdbx_strand_id
1 'polypeptide(L)'
;RSGFAHIFLTEGKINSPFYKLIEPIITKTAKKAKVKVKSVIQARSFLQLPLNKDYIGDGPDTPHIDRFDPHIVFLYYVTDSDGHTIIYDYKSKNKDDIPYAEEVNVLKKVKPKQGRVVVFDGLHWHTAEQPTKDVRCIINFNISTNGTWHY
;
A
#
# COMPACT_ATOMS: atom_id res chain seq x y z
N ARG A 1 4.55 -10.61 11.86
CA ARG A 1 3.80 -11.19 10.76
C ARG A 1 4.65 -12.12 9.93
N SER A 2 4.06 -13.20 9.50
CA SER A 2 4.74 -14.19 8.66
C SER A 2 4.63 -13.77 7.19
N GLY A 3 5.77 -13.45 6.56
CA GLY A 3 5.78 -13.03 5.16
C GLY A 3 7.17 -12.68 4.64
N PHE A 4 7.18 -12.29 3.37
CA PHE A 4 8.40 -11.96 2.64
C PHE A 4 8.23 -10.63 1.92
N ALA A 5 9.31 -9.88 1.82
CA ALA A 5 9.37 -8.64 1.06
C ALA A 5 10.41 -8.74 -0.05
N HIS A 6 10.13 -8.12 -1.20
CA HIS A 6 11.09 -7.92 -2.27
C HIS A 6 11.11 -6.45 -2.68
N ILE A 7 12.28 -5.85 -2.68
CA ILE A 7 12.47 -4.45 -3.04
C ILE A 7 12.91 -4.36 -4.50
N PHE A 8 12.04 -3.77 -5.33
CA PHE A 8 12.34 -3.53 -6.75
C PHE A 8 13.10 -2.22 -6.96
N LEU A 9 12.72 -1.17 -6.22
CA LEU A 9 13.27 0.17 -6.35
C LEU A 9 13.20 0.88 -4.98
N THR A 10 14.27 1.57 -4.61
CA THR A 10 14.37 2.34 -3.37
C THR A 10 15.02 3.69 -3.66
N GLU A 11 14.39 4.77 -3.15
CA GLU A 11 14.86 6.16 -3.30
C GLU A 11 15.25 6.49 -4.75
N GLY A 12 14.40 6.08 -5.69
CA GLY A 12 14.58 6.31 -7.12
C GLY A 12 15.63 5.44 -7.80
N LYS A 13 16.25 4.50 -7.09
CA LYS A 13 17.28 3.60 -7.64
C LYS A 13 16.73 2.19 -7.82
N ILE A 14 16.93 1.62 -9.01
CA ILE A 14 16.52 0.23 -9.30
C ILE A 14 17.42 -0.71 -8.49
N ASN A 15 16.78 -1.56 -7.69
CA ASN A 15 17.44 -2.56 -6.84
C ASN A 15 17.32 -3.99 -7.40
N SER A 16 16.34 -4.23 -8.25
CA SER A 16 16.07 -5.56 -8.80
C SER A 16 15.87 -5.49 -10.32
N PRO A 17 16.45 -6.46 -11.08
CA PRO A 17 16.24 -6.55 -12.52
C PRO A 17 14.76 -6.81 -12.89
N PHE A 18 13.96 -7.31 -11.95
CA PHE A 18 12.53 -7.55 -12.16
C PHE A 18 11.67 -6.28 -12.12
N TYR A 19 12.24 -5.11 -11.80
CA TYR A 19 11.51 -3.84 -11.85
C TYR A 19 10.81 -3.61 -13.19
N LYS A 20 11.46 -3.97 -14.30
CA LYS A 20 10.88 -3.83 -15.64
C LYS A 20 9.57 -4.60 -15.84
N LEU A 21 9.36 -5.69 -15.11
CA LEU A 21 8.13 -6.49 -15.19
C LEU A 21 6.95 -5.77 -14.57
N ILE A 22 7.19 -4.95 -13.54
CA ILE A 22 6.13 -4.25 -12.79
C ILE A 22 5.94 -2.81 -13.23
N GLU A 23 6.88 -2.22 -13.95
CA GLU A 23 6.80 -0.82 -14.43
C GLU A 23 5.53 -0.53 -15.25
N PRO A 24 5.02 -1.44 -16.12
CA PRO A 24 3.77 -1.21 -16.83
C PRO A 24 2.54 -0.98 -15.93
N ILE A 25 2.55 -1.50 -14.70
CA ILE A 25 1.49 -1.26 -13.72
C ILE A 25 1.41 0.23 -13.40
N ILE A 26 2.57 0.88 -13.21
CA ILE A 26 2.66 2.32 -12.91
C ILE A 26 2.10 3.13 -14.06
N THR A 27 2.56 2.86 -15.30
CA THR A 27 2.15 3.59 -16.50
C THR A 27 0.63 3.50 -16.73
N LYS A 28 0.08 2.29 -16.64
CA LYS A 28 -1.36 2.05 -16.84
C LYS A 28 -2.19 2.69 -15.72
N THR A 29 -1.75 2.57 -14.47
CA THR A 29 -2.44 3.16 -13.32
C THR A 29 -2.44 4.67 -13.41
N ALA A 30 -1.28 5.28 -13.67
CA ALA A 30 -1.13 6.73 -13.80
C ALA A 30 -2.06 7.30 -14.88
N LYS A 31 -2.12 6.65 -16.03
CA LYS A 31 -3.02 7.04 -17.13
C LYS A 31 -4.48 6.99 -16.71
N LYS A 32 -4.91 5.88 -16.09
CA LYS A 32 -6.31 5.66 -15.68
C LYS A 32 -6.72 6.57 -14.52
N ALA A 33 -5.85 6.78 -13.56
CA ALA A 33 -6.09 7.64 -12.40
C ALA A 33 -5.79 9.13 -12.66
N LYS A 34 -5.32 9.48 -13.86
CA LYS A 34 -4.92 10.84 -14.23
C LYS A 34 -3.87 11.44 -13.30
N VAL A 35 -2.92 10.62 -12.88
CA VAL A 35 -1.78 11.02 -12.05
C VAL A 35 -0.59 11.33 -12.94
N LYS A 36 -0.01 12.52 -12.78
CA LYS A 36 1.23 12.91 -13.45
C LYS A 36 2.41 12.47 -12.61
N VAL A 37 3.02 11.34 -12.99
CA VAL A 37 4.19 10.79 -12.30
C VAL A 37 5.41 11.64 -12.59
N LYS A 38 6.04 12.18 -11.54
CA LYS A 38 7.36 12.81 -11.60
C LYS A 38 8.45 11.76 -11.46
N SER A 39 8.36 10.93 -10.45
CA SER A 39 9.32 9.84 -10.21
C SER A 39 8.68 8.73 -9.36
N VAL A 40 9.25 7.54 -9.44
CA VAL A 40 8.95 6.45 -8.52
C VAL A 40 9.94 6.52 -7.37
N ILE A 41 9.44 6.70 -6.15
CA ILE A 41 10.28 6.82 -4.97
C ILE A 41 10.65 5.43 -4.44
N GLN A 42 9.66 4.56 -4.39
CA GLN A 42 9.80 3.19 -3.89
C GLN A 42 8.84 2.24 -4.61
N ALA A 43 9.30 1.02 -4.83
CA ALA A 43 8.49 -0.08 -5.31
C ALA A 43 8.91 -1.36 -4.59
N ARG A 44 7.96 -1.99 -3.88
CA ARG A 44 8.22 -3.21 -3.10
C ARG A 44 6.99 -4.12 -3.10
N SER A 45 7.22 -5.42 -3.10
CA SER A 45 6.18 -6.40 -2.87
C SER A 45 6.22 -6.95 -1.46
N PHE A 46 5.04 -7.35 -0.98
CA PHE A 46 4.87 -8.09 0.25
C PHE A 46 4.03 -9.33 -0.03
N LEU A 47 4.55 -10.46 0.41
CA LEU A 47 3.85 -11.73 0.44
C LEU A 47 3.57 -12.08 1.89
N GLN A 48 2.31 -12.05 2.30
CA GLN A 48 1.87 -12.45 3.62
C GLN A 48 1.22 -13.84 3.56
N LEU A 49 1.72 -14.74 4.40
CA LEU A 49 1.15 -16.08 4.54
C LEU A 49 -0.09 -16.01 5.45
N PRO A 50 -1.12 -16.84 5.19
CA PRO A 50 -2.26 -16.90 6.07
C PRO A 50 -1.87 -17.46 7.43
N LEU A 51 -2.44 -16.90 8.49
CA LEU A 51 -2.28 -17.38 9.86
C LEU A 51 -3.62 -17.85 10.41
N ASN A 52 -3.59 -18.91 11.21
CA ASN A 52 -4.78 -19.34 11.93
C ASN A 52 -5.28 -18.22 12.85
N LYS A 53 -6.59 -18.05 12.91
CA LYS A 53 -7.25 -17.03 13.74
C LYS A 53 -6.84 -17.07 15.21
N ASP A 54 -6.49 -18.24 15.72
CA ASP A 54 -6.05 -18.41 17.11
C ASP A 54 -4.70 -17.72 17.41
N TYR A 55 -3.93 -17.39 16.37
CA TYR A 55 -2.62 -16.72 16.48
C TYR A 55 -2.67 -15.24 16.06
N ILE A 56 -3.85 -14.74 15.67
CA ILE A 56 -4.05 -13.35 15.28
C ILE A 56 -4.74 -12.66 16.43
N GLY A 57 -4.16 -11.57 16.94
CA GLY A 57 -4.84 -10.69 17.87
C GLY A 57 -6.09 -10.06 17.23
N ASP A 58 -6.98 -9.56 18.04
CA ASP A 58 -8.18 -8.87 17.57
C ASP A 58 -7.79 -7.58 16.83
N GLY A 59 -8.32 -7.42 15.64
CA GLY A 59 -8.20 -6.20 14.85
C GLY A 59 -7.09 -6.22 13.78
N PRO A 60 -7.00 -5.11 13.03
CA PRO A 60 -5.97 -4.91 12.00
C PRO A 60 -4.61 -4.58 12.64
N ASP A 61 -3.57 -4.58 11.81
CA ASP A 61 -2.27 -4.10 12.24
C ASP A 61 -2.28 -2.63 12.62
N THR A 62 -1.22 -2.23 13.31
CA THR A 62 -0.97 -0.82 13.62
C THR A 62 -0.98 0.02 12.34
N PRO A 63 -1.81 1.05 12.28
CA PRO A 63 -1.81 1.99 11.17
C PRO A 63 -0.45 2.66 11.00
N HIS A 64 -0.10 2.94 9.75
CA HIS A 64 1.14 3.61 9.40
C HIS A 64 0.98 4.46 8.14
N ILE A 65 1.98 5.26 7.85
CA ILE A 65 2.23 5.86 6.55
C ILE A 65 3.63 5.44 6.08
N ASP A 66 3.81 5.30 4.78
CA ASP A 66 5.10 4.86 4.25
C ASP A 66 6.17 5.95 4.33
N ARG A 67 5.75 7.20 4.15
CA ARG A 67 6.61 8.40 4.11
C ARG A 67 5.85 9.61 4.64
N PHE A 68 6.56 10.57 5.23
CA PHE A 68 5.96 11.83 5.73
C PHE A 68 5.98 12.95 4.69
N ASP A 69 6.74 12.81 3.60
CA ASP A 69 6.68 13.73 2.47
C ASP A 69 5.50 13.40 1.54
N PRO A 70 4.93 14.39 0.86
CA PRO A 70 3.78 14.19 -0.03
C PRO A 70 4.09 13.17 -1.13
N HIS A 71 3.22 12.17 -1.26
CA HIS A 71 3.31 11.13 -2.28
C HIS A 71 1.95 10.50 -2.53
N ILE A 72 1.82 9.81 -3.66
CA ILE A 72 0.66 9.00 -4.00
C ILE A 72 1.03 7.53 -3.88
N VAL A 73 0.17 6.74 -3.29
CA VAL A 73 0.32 5.28 -3.23
C VAL A 73 -0.47 4.64 -4.37
N PHE A 74 0.20 3.78 -5.14
CA PHE A 74 -0.43 2.79 -6.01
C PHE A 74 -0.23 1.43 -5.35
N LEU A 75 -1.31 0.83 -4.88
CA LEU A 75 -1.28 -0.49 -4.26
C LEU A 75 -1.94 -1.50 -5.21
N TYR A 76 -1.12 -2.34 -5.83
CA TYR A 76 -1.55 -3.38 -6.75
C TYR A 76 -1.71 -4.71 -6.03
N TYR A 77 -2.84 -5.38 -6.22
CA TYR A 77 -3.06 -6.73 -5.68
C TYR A 77 -2.67 -7.79 -6.70
N VAL A 78 -1.68 -8.61 -6.34
CA VAL A 78 -1.20 -9.72 -7.18
C VAL A 78 -2.13 -10.93 -7.05
N THR A 79 -2.73 -11.11 -5.87
CA THR A 79 -3.64 -12.22 -5.57
C THR A 79 -4.96 -11.73 -5.01
N ASP A 80 -5.99 -12.55 -5.13
CA ASP A 80 -7.17 -12.44 -4.28
C ASP A 80 -6.76 -12.80 -2.84
N SER A 81 -7.39 -12.20 -1.85
CA SER A 81 -7.13 -12.53 -0.43
C SER A 81 -8.29 -12.08 0.46
N ASP A 82 -8.35 -12.67 1.63
CA ASP A 82 -9.25 -12.27 2.72
C ASP A 82 -8.65 -11.19 3.64
N GLY A 83 -7.36 -10.86 3.48
CA GLY A 83 -6.69 -9.78 4.22
C GLY A 83 -6.90 -8.40 3.56
N HIS A 84 -7.89 -7.63 4.04
CA HIS A 84 -8.22 -6.32 3.46
C HIS A 84 -7.16 -5.27 3.72
N THR A 85 -7.11 -4.25 2.83
CA THR A 85 -6.43 -2.99 3.12
C THR A 85 -7.42 -2.00 3.71
N ILE A 86 -7.03 -1.33 4.78
CA ILE A 86 -7.85 -0.31 5.46
C ILE A 86 -7.14 1.03 5.33
N ILE A 87 -7.85 2.03 4.82
CA ILE A 87 -7.40 3.42 4.69
C ILE A 87 -8.26 4.24 5.64
N TYR A 88 -7.61 5.04 6.49
CA TYR A 88 -8.27 5.85 7.50
C TYR A 88 -8.44 7.30 7.03
N ASP A 89 -9.50 7.94 7.50
CA ASP A 89 -9.72 9.38 7.34
C ASP A 89 -8.88 10.14 8.38
N TYR A 90 -7.59 9.95 8.28
CA TYR A 90 -6.62 10.54 9.20
C TYR A 90 -5.29 10.78 8.48
N LYS A 91 -4.81 12.03 8.56
CA LYS A 91 -3.50 12.44 8.05
C LYS A 91 -2.72 13.11 9.18
N SER A 92 -1.52 12.63 9.48
CA SER A 92 -0.61 13.28 10.40
C SER A 92 0.64 13.75 9.68
N LYS A 93 1.16 14.89 10.08
CA LYS A 93 2.46 15.41 9.64
C LYS A 93 3.58 15.05 10.61
N ASN A 94 3.24 14.54 11.77
CA ASN A 94 4.17 14.18 12.83
C ASN A 94 4.27 12.65 12.93
N LYS A 95 5.48 12.11 12.79
CA LYS A 95 5.76 10.68 12.90
C LYS A 95 5.41 10.08 14.27
N ASP A 96 5.40 10.91 15.31
CA ASP A 96 5.10 10.48 16.69
C ASP A 96 3.59 10.50 16.99
N ASP A 97 2.79 11.07 16.09
CA ASP A 97 1.33 11.13 16.19
C ASP A 97 0.72 9.90 15.50
N ILE A 98 0.87 8.75 16.14
CA ILE A 98 0.37 7.46 15.66
C ILE A 98 -1.08 7.29 16.13
N PRO A 99 -2.07 7.23 15.22
CA PRO A 99 -3.44 7.03 15.62
C PRO A 99 -3.68 5.60 16.12
N TYR A 100 -4.53 5.48 17.13
CA TYR A 100 -5.11 4.18 17.48
C TYR A 100 -6.25 3.87 16.51
N ALA A 101 -6.31 2.64 16.00
CA ALA A 101 -7.30 2.25 14.99
C ALA A 101 -8.76 2.47 15.46
N GLU A 102 -9.01 2.38 16.77
CA GLU A 102 -10.32 2.60 17.38
C GLU A 102 -10.72 4.07 17.43
N GLU A 103 -9.76 5.00 17.32
CA GLU A 103 -10.00 6.45 17.48
C GLU A 103 -10.17 7.15 16.13
N VAL A 104 -9.95 6.46 15.01
CA VAL A 104 -10.02 7.03 13.67
C VAL A 104 -11.08 6.35 12.81
N ASN A 105 -11.74 7.14 11.98
CA ASN A 105 -12.74 6.62 11.07
C ASN A 105 -12.10 5.92 9.87
N VAL A 106 -12.69 4.82 9.44
CA VAL A 106 -12.32 4.14 8.20
C VAL A 106 -12.86 4.95 7.02
N LEU A 107 -11.94 5.41 6.17
CA LEU A 107 -12.29 6.07 4.91
C LEU A 107 -12.67 5.01 3.86
N LYS A 108 -11.87 3.94 3.78
CA LYS A 108 -12.10 2.86 2.82
C LYS A 108 -11.52 1.54 3.32
N LYS A 109 -12.30 0.47 3.17
CA LYS A 109 -11.86 -0.91 3.33
C LYS A 109 -11.90 -1.60 1.97
N VAL A 110 -10.77 -2.11 1.50
CA VAL A 110 -10.62 -2.67 0.16
C VAL A 110 -10.25 -4.14 0.22
N LYS A 111 -11.09 -4.97 -0.40
CA LYS A 111 -10.80 -6.39 -0.56
C LYS A 111 -9.75 -6.60 -1.65
N PRO A 112 -8.66 -7.33 -1.39
CA PRO A 112 -7.72 -7.73 -2.43
C PRO A 112 -8.41 -8.55 -3.52
N LYS A 113 -8.19 -8.12 -4.76
CA LYS A 113 -8.61 -8.83 -5.96
C LYS A 113 -7.50 -8.71 -6.99
N GLN A 114 -7.10 -9.83 -7.56
CA GLN A 114 -6.05 -9.86 -8.58
C GLN A 114 -6.28 -8.81 -9.67
N GLY A 115 -5.26 -8.02 -9.96
CA GLY A 115 -5.30 -6.96 -10.96
C GLY A 115 -5.93 -5.63 -10.51
N ARG A 116 -6.51 -5.56 -9.32
CA ARG A 116 -7.02 -4.31 -8.75
C ARG A 116 -5.88 -3.43 -8.29
N VAL A 117 -5.99 -2.14 -8.54
CA VAL A 117 -5.12 -1.11 -7.97
C VAL A 117 -5.96 -0.17 -7.12
N VAL A 118 -5.46 0.15 -5.93
CA VAL A 118 -5.98 1.23 -5.09
C VAL A 118 -5.02 2.40 -5.19
N VAL A 119 -5.56 3.59 -5.49
CA VAL A 119 -4.79 4.83 -5.59
C VAL A 119 -5.26 5.77 -4.49
N PHE A 120 -4.35 6.24 -3.67
CA PHE A 120 -4.70 7.16 -2.58
C PHE A 120 -3.52 8.06 -2.20
N ASP A 121 -3.85 9.18 -1.57
CA ASP A 121 -2.85 10.09 -0.98
C ASP A 121 -2.10 9.36 0.14
N GLY A 122 -0.79 9.23 -0.03
CA GLY A 122 0.07 8.46 0.86
C GLY A 122 0.19 9.02 2.28
N LEU A 123 -0.28 10.24 2.53
CA LEU A 123 -0.36 10.81 3.89
C LEU A 123 -1.55 10.27 4.68
N HIS A 124 -2.51 9.57 4.05
CA HIS A 124 -3.51 8.83 4.79
C HIS A 124 -2.90 7.64 5.51
N TRP A 125 -3.19 7.55 6.78
CA TRP A 125 -2.82 6.37 7.57
C TRP A 125 -3.59 5.15 7.05
N HIS A 126 -2.89 4.05 6.96
CA HIS A 126 -3.45 2.81 6.41
C HIS A 126 -2.82 1.59 7.07
N THR A 127 -3.48 0.47 6.92
CA THR A 127 -3.00 -0.82 7.42
C THR A 127 -3.59 -1.96 6.60
N ALA A 128 -3.22 -3.18 6.95
CA ALA A 128 -3.79 -4.40 6.39
C ALA A 128 -4.31 -5.31 7.49
N GLU A 129 -5.36 -6.04 7.20
CA GLU A 129 -5.76 -7.20 7.99
C GLU A 129 -4.85 -8.39 7.64
N GLN A 130 -4.52 -9.17 8.64
CA GLN A 130 -3.80 -10.43 8.45
C GLN A 130 -4.70 -11.42 7.70
N PRO A 131 -4.26 -11.99 6.56
CA PRO A 131 -5.03 -13.03 5.89
C PRO A 131 -5.12 -14.29 6.76
N THR A 132 -6.25 -14.98 6.69
CA THR A 132 -6.50 -16.20 7.48
C THR A 132 -6.65 -17.44 6.61
N LYS A 133 -6.97 -17.27 5.34
CA LYS A 133 -7.23 -18.37 4.38
C LYS A 133 -6.30 -18.32 3.18
N ASP A 134 -6.17 -17.15 2.58
CA ASP A 134 -5.50 -16.97 1.30
C ASP A 134 -4.23 -16.17 1.47
N VAL A 135 -3.19 -16.50 0.70
CA VAL A 135 -1.99 -15.68 0.62
C VAL A 135 -2.36 -14.27 0.17
N ARG A 136 -1.80 -13.26 0.83
CA ARG A 136 -1.95 -11.88 0.40
C ARG A 136 -0.64 -11.40 -0.22
N CYS A 137 -0.67 -11.15 -1.52
CA CYS A 137 0.48 -10.60 -2.23
C CYS A 137 0.11 -9.26 -2.86
N ILE A 138 0.90 -8.23 -2.56
CA ILE A 138 0.74 -6.88 -3.09
C ILE A 138 2.05 -6.34 -3.65
N ILE A 139 1.94 -5.34 -4.53
CA ILE A 139 3.05 -4.47 -4.91
C ILE A 139 2.66 -3.05 -4.54
N ASN A 140 3.46 -2.42 -3.71
CA ASN A 140 3.26 -1.05 -3.24
C ASN A 140 4.25 -0.12 -3.96
N PHE A 141 3.70 0.91 -4.62
CA PHE A 141 4.47 1.98 -5.25
C PHE A 141 4.21 3.29 -4.55
N ASN A 142 5.28 3.98 -4.17
CA ASN A 142 5.21 5.36 -3.68
C ASN A 142 5.68 6.28 -4.80
N ILE A 143 4.79 7.17 -5.23
CA ILE A 143 4.94 7.99 -6.43
C ILE A 143 5.02 9.46 -6.03
N SER A 144 6.01 10.20 -6.53
CA SER A 144 6.01 11.65 -6.49
C SER A 144 5.31 12.21 -7.73
N THR A 145 4.61 13.32 -7.56
CA THR A 145 3.83 13.95 -8.62
C THR A 145 4.25 15.38 -8.88
N ASN A 146 4.00 15.86 -10.10
CA ASN A 146 4.08 17.29 -10.44
C ASN A 146 2.72 17.94 -10.15
N GLY A 147 2.61 18.63 -9.02
CA GLY A 147 1.39 19.33 -8.64
C GLY A 147 0.45 18.52 -7.75
N THR A 148 -0.77 19.03 -7.58
CA THR A 148 -1.81 18.45 -6.75
C THR A 148 -2.59 17.40 -7.53
N TRP A 149 -2.73 16.22 -6.94
CA TRP A 149 -3.67 15.21 -7.44
C TRP A 149 -4.99 15.34 -6.68
N HIS A 150 -6.09 15.42 -7.42
CA HIS A 150 -7.44 15.49 -6.87
C HIS A 150 -8.18 14.17 -7.16
N TYR A 151 -8.80 13.66 -6.11
CA TYR A 151 -9.62 12.43 -6.19
C TYR A 151 -10.86 12.66 -7.07
#